data_3e2a97afbe4bfa2f1bfc60754dfe7a22
#
_entry.id   3e2a97afbe4bfa2f1bfc60754dfe7a22
#
_cell.length_a   1.000
_cell.length_b   1.000
_cell.length_c   1.000
_cell.angle_alpha   90.00
_cell.angle_beta   90.00
_cell.angle_gamma   90.00
#
_symmetry.space_group_name_H-M   'P 1'
#
loop_
_entity.id
_entity.type
_entity.pdbx_description
1 polymer ?
#
loop_
_entity_poly.entity_id
_entity_poly.type
_entity_poly.pdbx_seq_one_letter_code
_entity_poly.pdbx_strand_id
1 'polypeptide(L)'
;MPVPRHIPRHVAIIMDGNGRWAQANGLSRLEGHAEGARAVREAVRTCRKEGVEFLTLYAFSVANWGRPRVEVRALMNLLLDFAEREKHELRDQDVKLQVIGDADELPLATRQAVQSTIEFTAPCNGMTLSLALSYGGRADIVSAARALALQVQSGQILPEEVTEESFQAALSTHRLPPVDLLIRTGGERRVSDFLLFESAYAELYFLPIMWPDFNAKALRDAFAFFAGRERRFGLTGEQIQATLVPLKAGTHSFDPHDASTSMLLGEAASAE
;
A
#
# COMPACT_ATOMS: atom_id res chain seq x y z
N MET A 1 -28.39 -9.47 -11.42
CA MET A 1 -27.68 -8.27 -10.94
C MET A 1 -26.21 -8.54 -11.06
N PRO A 2 -25.37 -7.63 -11.58
CA PRO A 2 -23.93 -7.84 -11.57
C PRO A 2 -23.48 -7.93 -10.11
N VAL A 3 -22.72 -8.98 -9.78
CA VAL A 3 -22.06 -9.14 -8.48
C VAL A 3 -21.19 -7.87 -8.28
N PRO A 4 -21.26 -7.17 -7.12
CA PRO A 4 -20.38 -6.06 -6.85
C PRO A 4 -18.94 -6.51 -7.08
N ARG A 5 -18.21 -5.86 -7.98
CA ARG A 5 -16.78 -6.15 -8.19
C ARG A 5 -16.08 -5.80 -6.89
N HIS A 6 -15.53 -6.80 -6.21
CA HIS A 6 -14.74 -6.59 -5.02
C HIS A 6 -13.40 -6.01 -5.46
N ILE A 7 -13.29 -4.67 -5.47
CA ILE A 7 -12.08 -3.95 -5.84
C ILE A 7 -11.20 -3.83 -4.60
N PRO A 8 -9.87 -4.06 -4.69
CA PRO A 8 -8.96 -3.84 -3.57
C PRO A 8 -8.96 -2.36 -3.19
N ARG A 9 -9.05 -2.09 -1.90
CA ARG A 9 -8.99 -0.72 -1.37
C ARG A 9 -7.59 -0.13 -1.48
N HIS A 10 -6.56 -0.94 -1.15
CA HIS A 10 -5.14 -0.57 -1.24
C HIS A 10 -4.39 -1.54 -2.16
N VAL A 11 -3.85 -0.98 -3.24
CA VAL A 11 -3.02 -1.68 -4.22
C VAL A 11 -1.57 -1.23 -4.08
N ALA A 12 -0.64 -2.18 -3.95
CA ALA A 12 0.79 -1.93 -3.92
C ALA A 12 1.45 -2.54 -5.16
N ILE A 13 2.36 -1.82 -5.84
CA ILE A 13 2.98 -2.30 -7.08
C ILE A 13 4.51 -2.21 -7.01
N ILE A 14 5.17 -3.35 -7.24
CA ILE A 14 6.61 -3.42 -7.47
C ILE A 14 6.84 -3.38 -8.99
N MET A 15 7.35 -2.26 -9.47
CA MET A 15 7.54 -1.91 -10.88
C MET A 15 8.84 -2.49 -11.43
N ASP A 16 8.90 -3.83 -11.55
CA ASP A 16 10.11 -4.53 -11.97
C ASP A 16 10.11 -4.82 -13.48
N GLY A 17 11.32 -4.85 -14.06
CA GLY A 17 11.55 -5.25 -15.44
C GLY A 17 11.99 -4.14 -16.40
N ASN A 18 12.05 -2.87 -15.98
CA ASN A 18 12.43 -1.75 -16.86
C ASN A 18 13.75 -1.99 -17.61
N GLY A 19 14.80 -2.40 -16.90
CA GLY A 19 16.11 -2.64 -17.51
C GLY A 19 16.14 -3.83 -18.45
N ARG A 20 15.42 -4.92 -18.13
CA ARG A 20 15.31 -6.12 -18.98
C ARG A 20 14.52 -5.83 -20.24
N TRP A 21 13.44 -5.07 -20.10
CA TRP A 21 12.65 -4.59 -21.23
C TRP A 21 13.49 -3.75 -22.19
N ALA A 22 14.24 -2.78 -21.69
CA ALA A 22 15.12 -1.94 -22.48
C ALA A 22 16.15 -2.79 -23.24
N GLN A 23 16.83 -3.72 -22.56
CA GLN A 23 17.79 -4.62 -23.19
C GLN A 23 17.18 -5.46 -24.31
N ALA A 24 15.96 -5.99 -24.12
CA ALA A 24 15.24 -6.76 -25.12
C ALA A 24 14.87 -5.91 -26.36
N ASN A 25 14.73 -4.59 -26.20
CA ASN A 25 14.39 -3.66 -27.27
C ASN A 25 15.63 -2.90 -27.82
N GLY A 26 16.86 -3.29 -27.47
CA GLY A 26 18.08 -2.62 -27.93
C GLY A 26 18.28 -1.21 -27.35
N LEU A 27 17.62 -0.88 -26.23
CA LEU A 27 17.63 0.41 -25.56
C LEU A 27 18.51 0.39 -24.31
N SER A 28 18.93 1.56 -23.86
CA SER A 28 19.60 1.74 -22.59
C SER A 28 18.63 1.50 -21.41
N ARG A 29 19.17 1.13 -20.25
CA ARG A 29 18.36 0.96 -19.03
C ARG A 29 17.58 2.24 -18.66
N LEU A 30 18.11 3.42 -18.97
CA LEU A 30 17.48 4.70 -18.71
C LEU A 30 16.24 4.93 -19.57
N GLU A 31 16.31 4.57 -20.87
CA GLU A 31 15.15 4.61 -21.75
C GLU A 31 14.05 3.65 -21.28
N GLY A 32 14.40 2.49 -20.76
CA GLY A 32 13.43 1.58 -20.13
C GLY A 32 12.73 2.18 -18.90
N HIS A 33 13.45 2.93 -18.08
CA HIS A 33 12.84 3.63 -16.94
C HIS A 33 11.96 4.81 -17.40
N ALA A 34 12.36 5.54 -18.43
CA ALA A 34 11.55 6.61 -19.02
C ALA A 34 10.24 6.07 -19.62
N GLU A 35 10.30 4.93 -20.31
CA GLU A 35 9.08 4.27 -20.83
C GLU A 35 8.20 3.75 -19.69
N GLY A 36 8.80 3.28 -18.60
CA GLY A 36 8.09 2.89 -17.37
C GLY A 36 7.24 3.99 -16.77
N ALA A 37 7.57 5.28 -16.98
CA ALA A 37 6.74 6.39 -16.53
C ALA A 37 5.37 6.45 -17.24
N ARG A 38 5.27 5.97 -18.48
CA ARG A 38 3.99 5.81 -19.18
C ARG A 38 3.09 4.79 -18.45
N ALA A 39 3.67 3.66 -18.06
CA ALA A 39 2.92 2.63 -17.31
C ALA A 39 2.48 3.12 -15.92
N VAL A 40 3.26 4.01 -15.27
CA VAL A 40 2.83 4.68 -14.02
C VAL A 40 1.55 5.48 -14.24
N ARG A 41 1.52 6.35 -15.26
CA ARG A 41 0.32 7.14 -15.59
C ARG A 41 -0.91 6.27 -15.83
N GLU A 42 -0.74 5.21 -16.62
CA GLU A 42 -1.83 4.28 -16.93
C GLU A 42 -2.33 3.54 -15.68
N ALA A 43 -1.43 3.11 -14.80
CA ALA A 43 -1.78 2.48 -13.53
C ALA A 43 -2.56 3.44 -12.62
N VAL A 44 -2.09 4.69 -12.46
CA VAL A 44 -2.76 5.72 -11.66
C VAL A 44 -4.17 5.99 -12.19
N ARG A 45 -4.31 6.27 -13.50
CA ARG A 45 -5.62 6.51 -14.13
C ARG A 45 -6.58 5.34 -13.97
N THR A 46 -6.07 4.12 -14.16
CA THR A 46 -6.90 2.92 -14.08
C THR A 46 -7.32 2.64 -12.64
N CYS A 47 -6.41 2.70 -11.66
CA CYS A 47 -6.75 2.55 -10.24
C CYS A 47 -7.81 3.57 -9.81
N ARG A 48 -7.61 4.86 -10.16
CA ARG A 48 -8.57 5.92 -9.85
C ARG A 48 -9.95 5.66 -10.46
N LYS A 49 -9.99 5.25 -11.72
CA LYS A 49 -11.24 4.93 -12.45
C LYS A 49 -11.99 3.73 -11.86
N GLU A 50 -11.26 2.70 -11.44
CA GLU A 50 -11.84 1.46 -10.88
C GLU A 50 -12.25 1.63 -9.41
N GLY A 51 -11.92 2.76 -8.74
CA GLY A 51 -12.34 3.06 -7.38
C GLY A 51 -11.37 2.61 -6.29
N VAL A 52 -10.09 2.39 -6.64
CA VAL A 52 -9.02 2.17 -5.65
C VAL A 52 -8.84 3.44 -4.82
N GLU A 53 -8.77 3.29 -3.48
CA GLU A 53 -8.58 4.44 -2.58
C GLU A 53 -7.09 4.76 -2.36
N PHE A 54 -6.24 3.73 -2.33
CA PHE A 54 -4.80 3.86 -2.08
C PHE A 54 -4.00 3.07 -3.11
N LEU A 55 -3.05 3.75 -3.76
CA LEU A 55 -2.09 3.13 -4.68
C LEU A 55 -0.67 3.44 -4.19
N THR A 56 0.12 2.42 -3.86
CA THR A 56 1.52 2.58 -3.46
C THR A 56 2.44 1.99 -4.51
N LEU A 57 3.35 2.81 -5.04
CA LEU A 57 4.33 2.44 -6.05
C LEU A 57 5.74 2.36 -5.46
N TYR A 58 6.44 1.24 -5.66
CA TYR A 58 7.83 1.08 -5.25
C TYR A 58 8.75 1.76 -6.26
N ALA A 59 8.94 3.08 -6.10
CA ALA A 59 9.67 3.88 -7.07
C ALA A 59 11.19 3.84 -6.85
N PHE A 60 11.66 3.85 -5.59
CA PHE A 60 13.09 3.79 -5.27
C PHE A 60 13.34 3.16 -3.89
N SER A 61 14.01 2.00 -3.86
CA SER A 61 14.34 1.32 -2.61
C SER A 61 15.67 1.80 -2.02
N VAL A 62 15.86 1.61 -0.70
CA VAL A 62 17.17 1.82 -0.04
C VAL A 62 18.28 1.06 -0.77
N ALA A 63 18.04 -0.18 -1.21
CA ALA A 63 19.03 -0.98 -1.94
C ALA A 63 19.43 -0.36 -3.30
N ASN A 64 18.61 0.51 -3.88
CA ASN A 64 18.91 1.15 -5.15
C ASN A 64 20.04 2.20 -5.06
N TRP A 65 20.33 2.73 -3.87
CA TRP A 65 21.52 3.60 -3.66
C TRP A 65 22.82 2.89 -3.99
N GLY A 66 22.89 1.57 -3.89
CA GLY A 66 24.05 0.76 -4.29
C GLY A 66 24.27 0.63 -5.81
N ARG A 67 23.37 1.17 -6.65
CA ARG A 67 23.53 1.16 -8.11
C ARG A 67 24.61 2.16 -8.57
N PRO A 68 25.10 2.03 -9.83
CA PRO A 68 26.03 3.01 -10.38
C PRO A 68 25.47 4.45 -10.26
N ARG A 69 26.33 5.39 -9.86
CA ARG A 69 25.92 6.80 -9.62
C ARG A 69 25.22 7.46 -10.81
N VAL A 70 25.57 7.07 -12.05
CA VAL A 70 24.95 7.57 -13.29
C VAL A 70 23.49 7.10 -13.35
N GLU A 71 23.20 5.83 -13.01
CA GLU A 71 21.84 5.29 -12.99
C GLU A 71 21.02 5.96 -11.89
N VAL A 72 21.56 6.08 -10.67
CA VAL A 72 20.87 6.75 -9.56
C VAL A 72 20.50 8.20 -9.93
N ARG A 73 21.48 8.97 -10.48
CA ARG A 73 21.22 10.36 -10.89
C ARG A 73 20.10 10.45 -11.94
N ALA A 74 20.10 9.54 -12.89
CA ALA A 74 19.07 9.53 -13.93
C ALA A 74 17.69 9.15 -13.39
N LEU A 75 17.59 8.22 -12.43
CA LEU A 75 16.35 7.90 -11.73
C LEU A 75 15.82 9.10 -10.94
N MET A 76 16.70 9.85 -10.26
CA MET A 76 16.33 11.08 -9.55
C MET A 76 15.80 12.17 -10.51
N ASN A 77 16.42 12.32 -11.68
CA ASN A 77 15.93 13.24 -12.71
C ASN A 77 14.57 12.82 -13.28
N LEU A 78 14.35 11.52 -13.51
CA LEU A 78 13.03 11.00 -13.92
C LEU A 78 11.95 11.24 -12.86
N LEU A 79 12.29 11.11 -11.57
CA LEU A 79 11.37 11.42 -10.48
C LEU A 79 11.06 12.91 -10.43
N LEU A 80 12.05 13.77 -10.61
CA LEU A 80 11.88 15.23 -10.70
C LEU A 80 10.95 15.59 -11.87
N ASP A 81 11.25 15.08 -13.08
CA ASP A 81 10.43 15.28 -14.27
C ASP A 81 8.98 14.80 -14.06
N PHE A 82 8.80 13.65 -13.41
CA PHE A 82 7.48 13.13 -13.08
C PHE A 82 6.74 14.09 -12.14
N ALA A 83 7.36 14.50 -11.05
CA ALA A 83 6.74 15.39 -10.08
C ALA A 83 6.29 16.72 -10.72
N GLU A 84 7.12 17.30 -11.59
CA GLU A 84 6.80 18.58 -12.24
C GLU A 84 5.71 18.47 -13.32
N ARG A 85 5.76 17.41 -14.14
CA ARG A 85 4.88 17.26 -15.30
C ARG A 85 3.51 16.70 -14.94
N GLU A 86 3.44 15.80 -13.96
CA GLU A 86 2.20 15.09 -13.65
C GLU A 86 1.33 15.78 -12.58
N LYS A 87 1.82 16.82 -11.91
CA LYS A 87 1.10 17.47 -10.81
C LYS A 87 -0.30 17.98 -11.19
N HIS A 88 -0.45 18.54 -12.39
CA HIS A 88 -1.75 19.04 -12.86
C HIS A 88 -2.70 17.89 -13.17
N GLU A 89 -2.21 16.84 -13.83
CA GLU A 89 -3.02 15.66 -14.12
C GLU A 89 -3.47 14.95 -12.85
N LEU A 90 -2.58 14.79 -11.84
CA LEU A 90 -2.94 14.22 -10.55
C LEU A 90 -4.07 15.02 -9.89
N ARG A 91 -3.99 16.35 -9.92
CA ARG A 91 -5.03 17.22 -9.37
C ARG A 91 -6.35 17.12 -10.12
N ASP A 92 -6.31 17.12 -11.45
CA ASP A 92 -7.49 17.03 -12.31
C ASP A 92 -8.22 15.69 -12.14
N GLN A 93 -7.48 14.62 -11.80
CA GLN A 93 -8.03 13.30 -11.50
C GLN A 93 -8.39 13.12 -10.01
N ASP A 94 -8.27 14.17 -9.20
CA ASP A 94 -8.53 14.13 -7.76
C ASP A 94 -7.65 13.08 -7.05
N VAL A 95 -6.35 13.05 -7.40
CA VAL A 95 -5.34 12.17 -6.81
C VAL A 95 -4.40 12.96 -5.92
N LYS A 96 -4.34 12.60 -4.65
CA LYS A 96 -3.43 13.17 -3.65
C LYS A 96 -2.11 12.43 -3.67
N LEU A 97 -1.01 13.15 -3.83
CA LEU A 97 0.34 12.58 -3.72
C LEU A 97 0.82 12.58 -2.26
N GLN A 98 1.47 11.51 -1.86
CA GLN A 98 2.29 11.44 -0.64
C GLN A 98 3.55 10.60 -0.88
N VAL A 99 4.50 10.67 0.04
CA VAL A 99 5.74 9.90 0.03
C VAL A 99 5.83 9.07 1.31
N ILE A 100 6.34 7.85 1.19
CA ILE A 100 6.76 6.99 2.28
C ILE A 100 8.25 6.65 2.13
N GLY A 101 8.94 6.42 3.25
CA GLY A 101 10.39 6.23 3.29
C GLY A 101 11.13 7.53 3.62
N ASP A 102 12.43 7.58 3.33
CA ASP A 102 13.30 8.71 3.69
C ASP A 102 13.48 9.68 2.52
N ALA A 103 12.62 10.71 2.46
CA ALA A 103 12.70 11.75 1.44
C ALA A 103 13.90 12.70 1.63
N ASP A 104 14.53 12.74 2.82
CA ASP A 104 15.67 13.60 3.10
C ASP A 104 16.95 13.12 2.41
N GLU A 105 17.02 11.84 2.07
CA GLU A 105 18.12 11.30 1.26
C GLU A 105 18.08 11.72 -0.21
N LEU A 106 16.94 12.25 -0.70
CA LEU A 106 16.81 12.68 -2.09
C LEU A 106 17.61 13.95 -2.38
N PRO A 107 18.13 14.12 -3.62
CA PRO A 107 18.72 15.39 -4.04
C PRO A 107 17.75 16.55 -3.82
N LEU A 108 18.26 17.70 -3.39
CA LEU A 108 17.46 18.86 -2.99
C LEU A 108 16.42 19.26 -4.04
N ALA A 109 16.80 19.33 -5.32
CA ALA A 109 15.87 19.70 -6.41
C ALA A 109 14.71 18.70 -6.53
N THR A 110 15.02 17.40 -6.50
CA THR A 110 14.03 16.32 -6.56
C THR A 110 13.07 16.37 -5.36
N ARG A 111 13.63 16.56 -4.16
CA ARG A 111 12.85 16.69 -2.93
C ARG A 111 11.89 17.89 -2.98
N GLN A 112 12.39 19.05 -3.45
CA GLN A 112 11.57 20.27 -3.58
C GLN A 112 10.43 20.10 -4.60
N ALA A 113 10.68 19.48 -5.75
CA ALA A 113 9.67 19.20 -6.76
C ALA A 113 8.58 18.26 -6.23
N VAL A 114 9.00 17.17 -5.55
CA VAL A 114 8.07 16.23 -4.92
C VAL A 114 7.23 16.92 -3.85
N GLN A 115 7.86 17.73 -2.97
CA GLN A 115 7.16 18.46 -1.91
C GLN A 115 6.14 19.47 -2.50
N SER A 116 6.53 20.21 -3.54
CA SER A 116 5.62 21.12 -4.25
C SER A 116 4.41 20.39 -4.83
N THR A 117 4.60 19.16 -5.34
CA THR A 117 3.50 18.35 -5.88
C THR A 117 2.59 17.82 -4.77
N ILE A 118 3.15 17.41 -3.62
CA ILE A 118 2.38 17.02 -2.43
C ILE A 118 1.47 18.17 -2.00
N GLU A 119 2.01 19.37 -1.85
CA GLU A 119 1.26 20.57 -1.46
C GLU A 119 0.18 20.94 -2.48
N PHE A 120 0.52 20.87 -3.77
CA PHE A 120 -0.41 21.18 -4.85
C PHE A 120 -1.59 20.22 -4.93
N THR A 121 -1.38 18.93 -4.61
CA THR A 121 -2.40 17.88 -4.63
C THR A 121 -3.04 17.63 -3.26
N ALA A 122 -2.63 18.33 -2.21
CA ALA A 122 -3.15 18.16 -0.83
C ALA A 122 -4.69 18.25 -0.72
N PRO A 123 -5.40 19.11 -1.50
CA PRO A 123 -6.86 19.19 -1.45
C PRO A 123 -7.59 18.00 -2.07
N CYS A 124 -6.89 17.13 -2.84
CA CYS A 124 -7.50 15.97 -3.50
C CYS A 124 -7.90 14.88 -2.50
N ASN A 125 -9.03 14.20 -2.76
CA ASN A 125 -9.59 13.19 -1.86
C ASN A 125 -10.07 11.93 -2.59
N GLY A 126 -9.93 11.83 -3.91
CA GLY A 126 -10.46 10.71 -4.68
C GLY A 126 -9.61 9.45 -4.63
N MET A 127 -8.28 9.58 -4.60
CA MET A 127 -7.32 8.49 -4.40
C MET A 127 -6.03 9.03 -3.81
N THR A 128 -5.38 8.28 -2.93
CA THR A 128 -4.03 8.60 -2.45
C THR A 128 -3.00 7.79 -3.24
N LEU A 129 -2.09 8.48 -3.94
CA LEU A 129 -0.91 7.90 -4.58
C LEU A 129 0.29 8.05 -3.64
N SER A 130 0.86 6.94 -3.19
CA SER A 130 2.06 6.91 -2.36
C SER A 130 3.26 6.50 -3.20
N LEU A 131 4.29 7.32 -3.25
CA LEU A 131 5.58 6.94 -3.81
C LEU A 131 6.50 6.47 -2.69
N ALA A 132 6.94 5.22 -2.74
CA ALA A 132 7.96 4.70 -1.83
C ALA A 132 9.34 5.11 -2.38
N LEU A 133 9.98 6.06 -1.68
CA LEU A 133 11.24 6.70 -2.06
C LEU A 133 12.27 6.52 -0.94
N SER A 134 13.45 6.02 -1.30
CA SER A 134 14.44 5.58 -0.31
C SER A 134 13.81 4.71 0.78
N TYR A 135 12.92 3.80 0.35
CA TYR A 135 12.10 2.97 1.23
C TYR A 135 12.68 1.55 1.37
N GLY A 136 12.58 0.99 2.56
CA GLY A 136 12.81 -0.42 2.86
C GLY A 136 12.04 -0.81 4.11
N GLY A 137 11.22 -1.87 4.03
CA GLY A 137 10.35 -2.27 5.13
C GLY A 137 11.09 -2.63 6.41
N ARG A 138 12.28 -3.24 6.28
CA ARG A 138 13.13 -3.53 7.46
C ARG A 138 13.67 -2.24 8.10
N ALA A 139 14.07 -1.27 7.30
CA ALA A 139 14.55 0.02 7.80
C ALA A 139 13.42 0.79 8.49
N ASP A 140 12.23 0.77 7.91
CA ASP A 140 11.04 1.41 8.47
C ASP A 140 10.65 0.78 9.81
N ILE A 141 10.61 -0.55 9.91
CA ILE A 141 10.37 -1.30 11.16
C ILE A 141 11.39 -0.94 12.24
N VAL A 142 12.70 -0.90 11.90
CA VAL A 142 13.75 -0.52 12.85
C VAL A 142 13.61 0.93 13.29
N SER A 143 13.24 1.84 12.39
CA SER A 143 12.99 3.25 12.70
C SER A 143 11.81 3.41 13.67
N ALA A 144 10.69 2.73 13.41
CA ALA A 144 9.52 2.72 14.29
C ALA A 144 9.85 2.17 15.68
N ALA A 145 10.56 1.03 15.75
CA ALA A 145 10.99 0.45 17.03
C ALA A 145 11.89 1.40 17.83
N ARG A 146 12.82 2.10 17.15
CA ARG A 146 13.68 3.11 17.78
C ARG A 146 12.88 4.30 18.30
N ALA A 147 11.90 4.79 17.53
CA ALA A 147 11.04 5.89 17.94
C ALA A 147 10.25 5.54 19.21
N LEU A 148 9.64 4.36 19.26
CA LEU A 148 8.92 3.86 20.44
C LEU A 148 9.85 3.68 21.66
N ALA A 149 11.05 3.11 21.46
CA ALA A 149 12.03 2.96 22.53
C ALA A 149 12.42 4.31 23.14
N LEU A 150 12.57 5.38 22.34
CA LEU A 150 12.83 6.72 22.82
C LEU A 150 11.65 7.31 23.60
N GLN A 151 10.41 7.05 23.16
CA GLN A 151 9.21 7.48 23.90
C GLN A 151 9.11 6.79 25.27
N VAL A 152 9.41 5.49 25.33
CA VAL A 152 9.48 4.75 26.61
C VAL A 152 10.60 5.32 27.49
N GLN A 153 11.79 5.52 26.94
CA GLN A 153 12.93 6.08 27.70
C GLN A 153 12.63 7.47 28.27
N SER A 154 11.90 8.30 27.52
CA SER A 154 11.50 9.65 27.97
C SER A 154 10.28 9.67 28.89
N GLY A 155 9.65 8.52 29.18
CA GLY A 155 8.46 8.42 30.00
C GLY A 155 7.18 8.95 29.33
N GLN A 156 7.18 9.12 28.01
CA GLN A 156 5.98 9.53 27.25
C GLN A 156 4.96 8.41 27.12
N ILE A 157 5.41 7.16 27.05
CA ILE A 157 4.59 5.95 27.07
C ILE A 157 5.23 4.91 27.99
N LEU A 158 4.43 3.95 28.48
CA LEU A 158 4.92 2.78 29.22
C LEU A 158 5.26 1.62 28.24
N PRO A 159 6.15 0.68 28.61
CA PRO A 159 6.45 -0.47 27.76
C PRO A 159 5.22 -1.29 27.35
N GLU A 160 4.23 -1.45 28.22
CA GLU A 160 2.96 -2.13 27.98
C GLU A 160 2.01 -1.41 27.04
N GLU A 161 2.25 -0.12 26.74
CA GLU A 161 1.51 0.68 25.76
C GLU A 161 2.09 0.56 24.34
N VAL A 162 3.19 -0.20 24.20
CA VAL A 162 3.71 -0.58 22.88
C VAL A 162 2.87 -1.73 22.34
N THR A 163 1.84 -1.40 21.56
CA THR A 163 0.89 -2.31 20.91
C THR A 163 1.12 -2.34 19.39
N GLU A 164 0.39 -3.20 18.67
CA GLU A 164 0.42 -3.22 17.21
C GLU A 164 0.00 -1.86 16.62
N GLU A 165 -1.00 -1.21 17.21
CA GLU A 165 -1.51 0.08 16.77
C GLU A 165 -0.49 1.20 17.00
N SER A 166 0.15 1.25 18.18
CA SER A 166 1.20 2.23 18.48
C SER A 166 2.43 2.01 17.60
N PHE A 167 2.75 0.75 17.28
CA PHE A 167 3.83 0.40 16.35
C PHE A 167 3.50 0.85 14.92
N GLN A 168 2.30 0.55 14.43
CA GLN A 168 1.83 1.00 13.12
C GLN A 168 1.84 2.53 13.01
N ALA A 169 1.43 3.23 14.07
CA ALA A 169 1.46 4.69 14.12
C ALA A 169 2.88 5.29 14.03
N ALA A 170 3.91 4.53 14.40
CA ALA A 170 5.31 4.92 14.31
C ALA A 170 5.96 4.63 12.95
N LEU A 171 5.34 3.83 12.08
CA LEU A 171 5.84 3.55 10.72
C LEU A 171 5.68 4.77 9.80
N SER A 172 6.55 4.90 8.80
CA SER A 172 6.41 5.91 7.74
C SER A 172 5.10 5.74 6.95
N THR A 173 4.53 4.55 6.99
CA THR A 173 3.29 4.13 6.34
C THR A 173 2.03 4.34 7.19
N HIS A 174 2.13 4.94 8.38
CA HIS A 174 1.05 5.07 9.37
C HIS A 174 -0.30 5.62 8.84
N ARG A 175 -0.27 6.33 7.71
CA ARG A 175 -1.47 6.88 7.04
C ARG A 175 -2.09 5.94 6.02
N LEU A 176 -1.48 4.79 5.79
CA LEU A 176 -1.95 3.81 4.83
C LEU A 176 -2.74 2.70 5.54
N PRO A 177 -3.84 2.23 4.95
CA PRO A 177 -4.46 0.99 5.39
C PRO A 177 -3.57 -0.21 5.02
N PRO A 178 -3.80 -1.40 5.60
CA PRO A 178 -3.18 -2.64 5.14
C PRO A 178 -3.32 -2.83 3.63
N VAL A 179 -2.32 -3.45 3.01
CA VAL A 179 -2.34 -3.77 1.58
C VAL A 179 -3.32 -4.90 1.31
N ASP A 180 -4.24 -4.70 0.38
CA ASP A 180 -5.14 -5.75 -0.09
C ASP A 180 -4.52 -6.60 -1.18
N LEU A 181 -3.89 -5.95 -2.17
CA LEU A 181 -3.29 -6.59 -3.34
C LEU A 181 -1.90 -6.01 -3.62
N LEU A 182 -0.88 -6.87 -3.55
CA LEU A 182 0.47 -6.55 -3.97
C LEU A 182 0.76 -7.18 -5.33
N ILE A 183 1.06 -6.34 -6.31
CA ILE A 183 1.38 -6.74 -7.68
C ILE A 183 2.88 -6.59 -7.91
N ARG A 184 3.50 -7.57 -8.57
CA ARG A 184 4.88 -7.45 -9.05
C ARG A 184 4.99 -7.88 -10.49
N THR A 185 5.54 -7.01 -11.34
CA THR A 185 5.90 -7.29 -12.73
C THR A 185 7.30 -7.90 -12.84
N GLY A 186 7.72 -8.31 -14.04
CA GLY A 186 9.07 -8.81 -14.30
C GLY A 186 9.33 -10.27 -13.96
N GLY A 187 8.30 -11.06 -13.55
CA GLY A 187 8.38 -12.51 -13.35
C GLY A 187 9.01 -12.96 -12.04
N GLU A 188 9.53 -12.06 -11.21
CA GLU A 188 10.09 -12.39 -9.90
C GLU A 188 9.00 -12.57 -8.84
N ARG A 189 9.20 -13.56 -7.94
CA ARG A 189 8.19 -13.96 -6.94
C ARG A 189 8.68 -13.70 -5.51
N ARG A 190 8.94 -12.45 -5.19
CA ARG A 190 9.35 -11.96 -3.86
C ARG A 190 8.88 -10.53 -3.66
N VAL A 191 8.76 -10.07 -2.43
CA VAL A 191 8.31 -8.70 -2.09
C VAL A 191 9.47 -7.70 -1.97
N SER A 192 10.72 -8.15 -1.96
CA SER A 192 11.93 -7.33 -2.00
C SER A 192 11.95 -6.18 -1.00
N ASP A 193 11.64 -6.49 0.26
CA ASP A 193 11.64 -5.51 1.37
C ASP A 193 10.57 -4.40 1.21
N PHE A 194 9.51 -4.65 0.45
CA PHE A 194 8.44 -3.67 0.20
C PHE A 194 7.24 -3.95 1.11
N LEU A 195 6.81 -2.94 1.87
CA LEU A 195 5.60 -2.91 2.72
C LEU A 195 5.43 -4.19 3.57
N LEU A 196 6.50 -4.61 4.29
CA LEU A 196 6.53 -5.89 5.00
C LEU A 196 5.45 -6.00 6.06
N PHE A 197 5.21 -4.93 6.82
CA PHE A 197 4.20 -4.90 7.87
C PHE A 197 2.79 -4.82 7.27
N GLU A 198 2.59 -3.96 6.29
CA GLU A 198 1.28 -3.68 5.68
C GLU A 198 0.77 -4.81 4.80
N SER A 199 1.66 -5.66 4.26
CA SER A 199 1.30 -6.77 3.35
C SER A 199 1.15 -8.12 4.03
N ALA A 200 1.09 -8.17 5.37
CA ALA A 200 0.98 -9.43 6.12
C ALA A 200 -0.20 -10.33 5.67
N TYR A 201 -1.29 -9.73 5.21
CA TYR A 201 -2.49 -10.42 4.70
C TYR A 201 -2.84 -10.03 3.26
N ALA A 202 -1.88 -9.45 2.51
CA ALA A 202 -2.11 -9.07 1.13
C ALA A 202 -2.21 -10.30 0.20
N GLU A 203 -3.09 -10.24 -0.78
CA GLU A 203 -3.03 -11.15 -1.91
C GLU A 203 -1.84 -10.78 -2.80
N LEU A 204 -1.02 -11.76 -3.18
CA LEU A 204 0.19 -11.54 -3.99
C LEU A 204 -0.06 -11.97 -5.43
N TYR A 205 0.11 -11.04 -6.37
CA TYR A 205 -0.07 -11.29 -7.79
C TYR A 205 1.21 -11.02 -8.58
N PHE A 206 1.84 -12.08 -9.06
CA PHE A 206 3.11 -12.03 -9.79
C PHE A 206 2.88 -12.18 -11.29
N LEU A 207 3.39 -11.23 -12.09
CA LEU A 207 3.23 -11.16 -13.53
C LEU A 207 4.56 -11.36 -14.26
N PRO A 208 4.61 -12.13 -15.35
CA PRO A 208 5.82 -12.28 -16.15
C PRO A 208 6.13 -11.06 -17.03
N ILE A 209 5.12 -10.19 -17.28
CA ILE A 209 5.29 -8.99 -18.12
C ILE A 209 6.24 -8.00 -17.48
N MET A 210 7.02 -7.28 -18.28
CA MET A 210 7.89 -6.21 -17.81
C MET A 210 7.09 -4.94 -17.54
N TRP A 211 7.57 -4.10 -16.59
CA TRP A 211 6.82 -2.90 -16.19
C TRP A 211 6.43 -1.98 -17.36
N PRO A 212 7.29 -1.66 -18.36
CA PRO A 212 6.87 -0.81 -19.48
C PRO A 212 5.69 -1.37 -20.29
N ASP A 213 5.48 -2.70 -20.31
CA ASP A 213 4.35 -3.34 -20.98
C ASP A 213 3.10 -3.47 -20.11
N PHE A 214 3.20 -3.06 -18.84
CA PHE A 214 2.05 -3.06 -17.92
C PHE A 214 1.00 -2.05 -18.38
N ASN A 215 -0.26 -2.48 -18.37
CA ASN A 215 -1.37 -1.71 -18.91
C ASN A 215 -2.67 -1.95 -18.13
N ALA A 216 -3.72 -1.20 -18.47
CA ALA A 216 -5.03 -1.29 -17.83
C ALA A 216 -5.64 -2.71 -17.86
N LYS A 217 -5.38 -3.50 -18.92
CA LYS A 217 -5.87 -4.89 -18.98
C LYS A 217 -5.20 -5.74 -17.91
N ALA A 218 -3.87 -5.70 -17.82
CA ALA A 218 -3.11 -6.45 -16.83
C ALA A 218 -3.53 -6.09 -15.39
N LEU A 219 -3.81 -4.80 -15.13
CA LEU A 219 -4.30 -4.34 -13.83
C LEU A 219 -5.71 -4.87 -13.53
N ARG A 220 -6.63 -4.86 -14.50
CA ARG A 220 -7.97 -5.43 -14.33
C ARG A 220 -7.94 -6.95 -14.16
N ASP A 221 -7.01 -7.65 -14.81
CA ASP A 221 -6.79 -9.09 -14.62
C ASP A 221 -6.34 -9.36 -13.15
N ALA A 222 -5.48 -8.50 -12.58
CA ALA A 222 -5.09 -8.58 -11.17
C ALA A 222 -6.27 -8.30 -10.22
N PHE A 223 -7.16 -7.36 -10.55
CA PHE A 223 -8.39 -7.11 -9.78
C PHE A 223 -9.38 -8.28 -9.88
N ALA A 224 -9.50 -8.91 -11.04
CA ALA A 224 -10.33 -10.11 -11.20
C ALA A 224 -9.77 -11.29 -10.38
N PHE A 225 -8.45 -11.46 -10.34
CA PHE A 225 -7.79 -12.42 -9.44
C PHE A 225 -8.14 -12.13 -7.98
N PHE A 226 -7.99 -10.90 -7.52
CA PHE A 226 -8.32 -10.50 -6.14
C PHE A 226 -9.80 -10.75 -5.81
N ALA A 227 -10.71 -10.39 -6.70
CA ALA A 227 -12.15 -10.58 -6.51
C ALA A 227 -12.57 -12.06 -6.39
N GLY A 228 -11.77 -12.97 -6.97
CA GLY A 228 -12.00 -14.43 -6.86
C GLY A 228 -11.41 -15.05 -5.59
N ARG A 229 -10.73 -14.27 -4.71
CA ARG A 229 -10.12 -14.78 -3.48
C ARG A 229 -11.07 -14.66 -2.29
N GLU A 230 -11.12 -15.70 -1.47
CA GLU A 230 -11.80 -15.67 -0.18
C GLU A 230 -10.81 -15.23 0.90
N ARG A 231 -10.98 -14.00 1.42
CA ARG A 231 -10.10 -13.44 2.47
C ARG A 231 -10.61 -13.91 3.84
N ARG A 232 -9.86 -14.79 4.49
CA ARG A 232 -10.28 -15.44 5.74
C ARG A 232 -9.69 -14.82 7.00
N PHE A 233 -8.62 -14.05 6.91
CA PHE A 233 -7.91 -13.41 8.06
C PHE A 233 -7.72 -14.37 9.26
N GLY A 234 -7.40 -15.65 8.98
CA GLY A 234 -7.27 -16.68 9.98
C GLY A 234 -8.56 -17.35 10.45
N LEU A 235 -9.74 -16.89 9.99
CA LEU A 235 -11.03 -17.50 10.32
C LEU A 235 -11.35 -18.70 9.42
N THR A 236 -12.19 -19.63 9.92
CA THR A 236 -12.75 -20.69 9.08
C THR A 236 -13.85 -20.16 8.16
N GLY A 237 -14.14 -20.86 7.04
CA GLY A 237 -15.23 -20.46 6.14
C GLY A 237 -16.59 -20.38 6.83
N GLU A 238 -16.84 -21.26 7.81
CA GLU A 238 -18.07 -21.26 8.61
C GLU A 238 -18.19 -20.01 9.50
N GLN A 239 -17.08 -19.57 10.12
CA GLN A 239 -17.04 -18.36 10.94
C GLN A 239 -17.30 -17.09 10.12
N ILE A 240 -16.80 -17.03 8.87
CA ILE A 240 -17.08 -15.91 7.96
C ILE A 240 -18.55 -15.89 7.57
N GLN A 241 -19.15 -17.05 7.24
CA GLN A 241 -20.56 -17.13 6.91
C GLN A 241 -21.46 -16.72 8.10
N ALA A 242 -21.10 -17.08 9.33
CA ALA A 242 -21.83 -16.67 10.53
C ALA A 242 -21.78 -15.15 10.75
N THR A 243 -20.67 -14.48 10.38
CA THR A 243 -20.51 -13.03 10.51
C THR A 243 -21.28 -12.27 9.40
N LEU A 244 -21.51 -12.89 8.25
CA LEU A 244 -22.24 -12.31 7.10
C LEU A 244 -23.76 -12.54 7.14
N VAL A 245 -24.27 -13.38 8.05
CA VAL A 245 -25.72 -13.53 8.24
C VAL A 245 -26.21 -12.31 9.01
N PRO A 246 -27.05 -11.42 8.41
CA PRO A 246 -27.66 -10.36 9.18
C PRO A 246 -28.50 -11.00 10.29
N LEU A 247 -28.30 -10.55 11.53
CA LEU A 247 -29.24 -10.84 12.62
C LEU A 247 -30.65 -10.53 12.06
N LYS A 248 -31.42 -11.57 11.76
CA LYS A 248 -32.87 -11.39 11.50
C LYS A 248 -33.39 -10.60 12.68
N ALA A 249 -33.95 -9.42 12.43
CA ALA A 249 -34.64 -8.65 13.43
C ALA A 249 -35.75 -9.55 14.00
N GLY A 250 -35.40 -10.27 15.07
CA GLY A 250 -36.35 -10.96 15.90
C GLY A 250 -37.08 -9.88 16.67
N THR A 251 -38.35 -9.69 16.36
CA THR A 251 -39.30 -8.99 17.20
C THR A 251 -39.45 -9.76 18.51
N HIS A 252 -38.49 -9.56 19.43
CA HIS A 252 -38.75 -9.87 20.84
C HIS A 252 -39.27 -8.60 21.48
N SER A 253 -40.60 -8.59 21.68
CA SER A 253 -41.25 -7.71 22.63
C SER A 253 -40.56 -7.94 23.99
N PHE A 254 -40.00 -6.88 24.52
CA PHE A 254 -39.37 -6.87 25.87
C PHE A 254 -40.55 -7.00 26.86
N ASP A 255 -40.66 -8.14 27.54
CA ASP A 255 -41.57 -8.35 28.67
C ASP A 255 -40.79 -8.02 29.94
N PRO A 256 -41.12 -6.94 30.67
CA PRO A 256 -40.41 -6.54 31.88
C PRO A 256 -40.63 -7.47 33.08
N HIS A 257 -41.35 -8.55 32.96
CA HIS A 257 -41.67 -9.47 34.08
C HIS A 257 -41.08 -10.86 33.96
N ASP A 258 -40.25 -11.15 32.96
CA ASP A 258 -39.57 -12.46 32.86
C ASP A 258 -38.28 -12.47 33.69
N ALA A 259 -38.37 -13.05 34.92
CA ALA A 259 -37.33 -13.16 35.91
C ALA A 259 -36.30 -14.31 35.62
N SER A 260 -36.27 -14.89 34.39
CA SER A 260 -35.43 -16.06 34.08
C SER A 260 -34.09 -15.74 33.42
N THR A 261 -33.68 -14.44 33.26
CA THR A 261 -32.41 -14.05 32.57
C THR A 261 -31.27 -13.69 33.54
N SER A 262 -31.31 -14.10 34.80
CA SER A 262 -30.24 -13.77 35.77
C SER A 262 -29.21 -14.88 36.04
N MET A 263 -29.02 -15.86 35.13
CA MET A 263 -28.17 -17.02 35.38
C MET A 263 -27.21 -17.38 34.23
N LEU A 264 -26.68 -16.43 33.48
CA LEU A 264 -25.66 -16.69 32.45
C LEU A 264 -24.50 -15.67 32.41
N LEU A 265 -24.27 -14.94 33.51
CA LEU A 265 -23.08 -14.07 33.62
C LEU A 265 -22.30 -14.33 34.94
N GLY A 266 -21.90 -15.54 35.17
CA GLY A 266 -21.17 -15.85 36.41
C GLY A 266 -20.51 -17.22 36.44
N GLU A 267 -19.69 -17.56 35.41
CA GLU A 267 -18.74 -18.65 35.50
C GLU A 267 -17.69 -18.59 34.41
N ALA A 268 -16.72 -17.69 34.54
CA ALA A 268 -15.43 -17.78 33.87
C ALA A 268 -14.38 -16.92 34.61
N ALA A 269 -14.24 -17.17 35.91
CA ALA A 269 -13.09 -16.70 36.69
C ALA A 269 -12.84 -17.69 37.84
N SER A 270 -12.12 -18.78 37.54
CA SER A 270 -11.26 -19.54 38.42
C SER A 270 -11.10 -20.99 37.94
N ALA A 271 -10.03 -21.27 37.24
CA ALA A 271 -9.31 -22.54 37.28
C ALA A 271 -7.98 -22.37 36.53
N GLU A 272 -6.88 -22.33 37.36
CA GLU A 272 -5.47 -22.66 37.09
C GLU A 272 -4.71 -21.93 35.99
#